data_96af2fc3e0ab7b971387298990c5abaf
#
_entry.id   96af2fc3e0ab7b971387298990c5abaf
#
_cell.length_a   1.000
_cell.length_b   1.000
_cell.length_c   1.000
_cell.angle_alpha   90.00
_cell.angle_beta   90.00
_cell.angle_gamma   90.00
#
_symmetry.space_group_name_H-M   'P 1'
#
loop_
_entity.id
_entity.type
_entity.pdbx_description
1 polymer ?
#
loop_
_entity_poly.entity_id
_entity_poly.type
_entity_poly.pdbx_seq_one_letter_code
_entity_poly.pdbx_strand_id
1 'polypeptide(L)'
;MKKSKVFAFAGVTLLTATFLAACSGSKDSKSASKKDTTYGYVYNDDPTTLDYTVSSKASVHDITTNGVDGLLANDKYGNLVPSIAEDWSVSKDGLTYTYKIRKGVKWYDADGEEHGEVTAHDFVTGLKHAADKKSET
;
A
#
# COMPACT_ATOMS: atom_id res chain seq x y z
N MET A 1 54.45 23.70 43.45
CA MET A 1 53.25 24.14 42.77
C MET A 1 52.80 23.10 41.72
N LYS A 2 52.27 21.92 42.10
CA LYS A 2 51.84 20.86 41.16
C LYS A 2 50.66 20.02 41.70
N LYS A 3 49.77 20.58 42.52
CA LYS A 3 48.65 19.82 43.14
C LYS A 3 47.26 20.29 42.73
N SER A 4 47.12 21.33 41.91
CA SER A 4 45.77 21.85 41.57
C SER A 4 45.17 21.32 40.25
N LYS A 5 45.98 20.64 39.41
CA LYS A 5 45.47 20.15 38.11
C LYS A 5 44.86 18.75 38.13
N VAL A 6 45.10 17.98 39.20
CA VAL A 6 44.56 16.61 39.31
C VAL A 6 43.09 16.59 39.78
N PHE A 7 42.69 17.60 40.57
CA PHE A 7 41.31 17.68 41.04
C PHE A 7 40.30 18.15 40.01
N ALA A 8 40.73 18.89 38.98
CA ALA A 8 39.85 19.35 37.91
C ALA A 8 39.47 18.22 36.95
N PHE A 9 40.34 17.20 36.78
CA PHE A 9 40.03 16.07 35.90
C PHE A 9 39.10 15.01 36.54
N ALA A 10 39.14 14.89 37.89
CA ALA A 10 38.29 13.98 38.62
C ALA A 10 36.82 14.44 38.67
N GLY A 11 36.59 15.76 38.64
CA GLY A 11 35.26 16.34 38.65
C GLY A 11 34.48 16.16 37.32
N VAL A 12 35.22 16.23 36.19
CA VAL A 12 34.59 16.10 34.87
C VAL A 12 34.22 14.65 34.54
N THR A 13 35.03 13.68 35.00
CA THR A 13 34.74 12.26 34.81
C THR A 13 33.59 11.76 35.69
N LEU A 14 33.28 12.39 36.83
CA LEU A 14 32.16 12.02 37.67
C LEU A 14 30.81 12.52 37.13
N LEU A 15 30.82 13.69 36.42
CA LEU A 15 29.60 14.24 35.83
C LEU A 15 29.17 13.50 34.56
N THR A 16 30.10 12.89 33.81
CA THR A 16 29.76 12.11 32.61
C THR A 16 29.21 10.72 32.91
N ALA A 17 29.52 10.16 34.11
CA ALA A 17 28.99 8.84 34.50
C ALA A 17 27.51 8.86 34.93
N THR A 18 26.99 10.02 35.34
CA THR A 18 25.60 10.14 35.79
C THR A 18 24.59 10.29 34.65
N PHE A 19 25.03 10.70 33.46
CA PHE A 19 24.12 10.79 32.29
C PHE A 19 23.88 9.45 31.57
N LEU A 20 24.74 8.45 31.77
CA LEU A 20 24.56 7.13 31.16
C LEU A 20 23.67 6.18 31.97
N ALA A 21 23.38 6.52 33.23
CA ALA A 21 22.51 5.70 34.07
C ALA A 21 21.02 5.96 33.87
N ALA A 22 20.64 7.05 33.18
CA ALA A 22 19.23 7.39 32.94
C ALA A 22 18.58 6.54 31.82
N CYS A 23 19.35 5.80 31.01
CA CYS A 23 18.81 4.93 29.97
C CYS A 23 18.80 3.42 30.32
N SER A 24 19.22 3.05 31.53
CA SER A 24 19.37 1.65 31.93
C SER A 24 18.41 1.19 33.05
N GLY A 25 17.28 1.81 33.19
CA GLY A 25 16.33 1.47 34.24
C GLY A 25 14.92 1.24 33.73
N SER A 26 14.64 0.06 33.15
CA SER A 26 13.33 -0.58 33.17
C SER A 26 13.43 -2.01 32.66
N LYS A 27 13.99 -2.88 33.50
CA LYS A 27 13.57 -4.28 33.50
C LYS A 27 12.33 -4.33 34.37
N ASP A 28 11.18 -4.34 33.73
CA ASP A 28 9.95 -5.02 34.09
C ASP A 28 8.80 -4.38 33.34
N SER A 29 8.54 -4.91 32.17
CA SER A 29 7.20 -4.96 31.60
C SER A 29 7.24 -5.89 30.41
N LYS A 30 7.05 -7.17 30.67
CA LYS A 30 6.47 -8.08 29.67
C LYS A 30 5.01 -7.66 29.43
N SER A 31 4.82 -6.50 28.87
CA SER A 31 3.68 -6.24 28.03
C SER A 31 4.27 -6.23 26.60
N ALA A 32 4.17 -7.35 25.92
CA ALA A 32 4.21 -7.34 24.48
C ALA A 32 3.09 -6.38 24.07
N SER A 33 3.40 -5.10 23.90
CA SER A 33 2.48 -4.17 23.26
C SER A 33 2.14 -4.82 21.94
N LYS A 34 0.90 -5.25 21.81
CA LYS A 34 0.33 -5.72 20.56
C LYS A 34 0.68 -4.61 19.59
N LYS A 35 1.65 -4.87 18.68
CA LYS A 35 2.14 -3.88 17.74
C LYS A 35 0.87 -3.41 17.03
N ASP A 36 0.55 -2.14 17.16
CA ASP A 36 -0.64 -1.59 16.52
C ASP A 36 -0.47 -1.82 15.03
N THR A 37 -1.32 -2.66 14.46
CA THR A 37 -1.31 -3.02 13.04
C THR A 37 -2.24 -2.13 12.24
N THR A 38 -2.83 -1.12 12.89
CA THR A 38 -3.75 -0.19 12.24
C THR A 38 -2.96 0.82 11.43
N TYR A 39 -3.26 0.89 10.15
CA TYR A 39 -2.77 1.92 9.24
C TYR A 39 -3.88 2.96 9.05
N GLY A 40 -3.56 4.24 9.27
CA GLY A 40 -4.47 5.36 9.06
C GLY A 40 -4.13 6.11 7.78
N TYR A 41 -5.12 6.33 6.93
CA TYR A 41 -5.02 7.14 5.72
C TYR A 41 -6.09 8.22 5.73
N VAL A 42 -5.75 9.42 5.27
CA VAL A 42 -6.67 10.55 5.18
C VAL A 42 -6.86 10.91 3.71
N TYR A 43 -8.09 10.97 3.26
CA TYR A 43 -8.47 11.45 1.93
C TYR A 43 -9.30 12.73 2.04
N ASN A 44 -9.33 13.52 0.95
CA ASN A 44 -9.82 14.91 0.99
C ASN A 44 -11.35 15.02 1.02
N ASP A 45 -12.07 14.03 0.52
CA ASP A 45 -13.53 14.00 0.42
C ASP A 45 -14.07 12.58 0.56
N ASP A 46 -15.31 12.45 1.01
CA ASP A 46 -15.99 11.16 1.05
C ASP A 46 -16.38 10.71 -0.35
N PRO A 47 -16.16 9.43 -0.69
CA PRO A 47 -16.60 8.88 -1.96
C PRO A 47 -18.14 8.78 -1.99
N THR A 48 -18.74 9.23 -3.07
CA THR A 48 -20.20 9.09 -3.29
C THR A 48 -20.57 7.71 -3.80
N THR A 49 -19.60 6.98 -4.36
CA THR A 49 -19.70 5.62 -4.86
C THR A 49 -18.32 4.97 -4.78
N LEU A 50 -18.27 3.65 -4.76
CA LEU A 50 -17.04 2.87 -4.96
C LEU A 50 -16.97 2.23 -6.34
N ASP A 51 -17.89 2.58 -7.23
CA ASP A 51 -17.82 2.19 -8.63
C ASP A 51 -16.72 2.98 -9.35
N TYR A 52 -15.51 2.42 -9.31
CA TYR A 52 -14.31 3.01 -9.91
C TYR A 52 -14.32 3.01 -11.44
N THR A 53 -15.24 2.25 -12.06
CA THR A 53 -15.34 2.18 -13.54
C THR A 53 -16.03 3.40 -14.13
N VAL A 54 -16.82 4.11 -13.33
CA VAL A 54 -17.57 5.29 -13.75
C VAL A 54 -17.21 6.56 -13.00
N SER A 55 -16.53 6.45 -11.85
CA SER A 55 -16.13 7.61 -11.06
C SER A 55 -14.81 8.20 -11.54
N SER A 56 -14.76 9.52 -11.71
CA SER A 56 -13.53 10.28 -11.99
C SER A 56 -12.85 10.86 -10.73
N LYS A 57 -13.40 10.59 -9.53
CA LYS A 57 -12.86 11.14 -8.28
C LYS A 57 -11.61 10.41 -7.82
N ALA A 58 -10.55 11.16 -7.49
CA ALA A 58 -9.30 10.61 -6.97
C ALA A 58 -9.52 9.79 -5.68
N SER A 59 -10.40 10.26 -4.75
CA SER A 59 -10.72 9.55 -3.51
C SER A 59 -11.28 8.14 -3.74
N VAL A 60 -12.06 7.94 -4.80
CA VAL A 60 -12.58 6.61 -5.17
C VAL A 60 -11.44 5.70 -5.63
N HIS A 61 -10.56 6.21 -6.50
CA HIS A 61 -9.41 5.44 -6.99
C HIS A 61 -8.42 5.12 -5.89
N ASP A 62 -8.12 6.07 -5.00
CA ASP A 62 -7.22 5.86 -3.86
C ASP A 62 -7.71 4.73 -2.93
N ILE A 63 -9.01 4.59 -2.75
CA ILE A 63 -9.60 3.52 -1.95
C ILE A 63 -9.62 2.20 -2.72
N THR A 64 -10.13 2.21 -3.95
CA THR A 64 -10.37 0.97 -4.72
C THR A 64 -9.10 0.29 -5.20
N THR A 65 -8.00 1.03 -5.44
CA THR A 65 -6.69 0.44 -5.78
C THR A 65 -6.08 -0.44 -4.69
N ASN A 66 -6.63 -0.41 -3.47
CA ASN A 66 -6.21 -1.33 -2.41
C ASN A 66 -6.93 -2.68 -2.45
N GLY A 67 -8.01 -2.79 -3.22
CA GLY A 67 -8.83 -4.01 -3.29
C GLY A 67 -9.06 -4.53 -4.71
N VAL A 68 -8.70 -3.76 -5.75
CA VAL A 68 -8.96 -4.14 -7.15
C VAL A 68 -7.69 -3.99 -7.97
N ASP A 69 -7.28 -5.09 -8.58
CA ASP A 69 -6.15 -5.12 -9.50
C ASP A 69 -6.60 -4.93 -10.96
N GLY A 70 -5.78 -4.23 -11.74
CA GLY A 70 -5.97 -4.09 -13.19
C GLY A 70 -5.34 -5.23 -13.99
N LEU A 71 -5.51 -5.21 -15.31
CA LEU A 71 -4.80 -6.12 -16.23
C LEU A 71 -3.28 -5.98 -16.06
N LEU A 72 -2.78 -4.76 -15.96
CA LEU A 72 -1.39 -4.40 -15.75
C LEU A 72 -1.28 -3.49 -14.51
N ALA A 73 -0.12 -3.47 -13.89
CA ALA A 73 0.24 -2.57 -12.81
C ALA A 73 1.40 -1.66 -13.25
N ASN A 74 1.74 -0.69 -12.41
CA ASN A 74 2.94 0.13 -12.58
C ASN A 74 3.98 -0.27 -11.52
N ASP A 75 5.23 -0.38 -11.93
CA ASP A 75 6.33 -0.47 -11.00
C ASP A 75 6.64 0.90 -10.36
N LYS A 76 7.61 0.94 -9.44
CA LYS A 76 8.03 2.19 -8.77
C LYS A 76 8.62 3.25 -9.71
N TYR A 77 8.88 2.93 -10.97
CA TYR A 77 9.39 3.84 -11.98
C TYR A 77 8.31 4.25 -12.99
N GLY A 78 7.07 3.73 -12.85
CA GLY A 78 5.97 3.98 -13.76
C GLY A 78 5.94 3.08 -15.00
N ASN A 79 6.78 2.05 -15.08
CA ASN A 79 6.72 1.08 -16.18
C ASN A 79 5.56 0.12 -15.98
N LEU A 80 4.89 -0.25 -17.08
CA LEU A 80 3.86 -1.27 -17.06
C LEU A 80 4.48 -2.65 -16.81
N VAL A 81 3.90 -3.36 -15.86
CA VAL A 81 4.28 -4.72 -15.47
C VAL A 81 3.05 -5.63 -15.40
N PRO A 82 3.21 -6.96 -15.55
CA PRO A 82 2.11 -7.91 -15.40
C PRO A 82 1.41 -7.80 -14.04
N SER A 83 0.07 -7.89 -14.05
CA SER A 83 -0.77 -8.04 -12.85
C SER A 83 -1.77 -9.18 -13.07
N ILE A 84 -3.08 -8.92 -13.26
CA ILE A 84 -4.06 -9.96 -13.61
C ILE A 84 -3.74 -10.57 -14.98
N ALA A 85 -3.26 -9.78 -15.93
CA ALA A 85 -2.64 -10.33 -17.14
C ALA A 85 -1.21 -10.77 -16.82
N GLU A 86 -0.89 -12.03 -17.11
CA GLU A 86 0.49 -12.56 -16.99
C GLU A 86 1.40 -12.13 -18.14
N ASP A 87 0.80 -11.76 -19.28
CA ASP A 87 1.50 -11.34 -20.49
C ASP A 87 0.56 -10.50 -21.37
N TRP A 88 1.15 -9.66 -22.25
CA TRP A 88 0.40 -8.92 -23.26
C TRP A 88 1.24 -8.66 -24.49
N SER A 89 0.57 -8.40 -25.61
CA SER A 89 1.20 -8.03 -26.87
C SER A 89 0.39 -6.98 -27.61
N VAL A 90 1.07 -6.24 -28.48
CA VAL A 90 0.47 -5.25 -29.37
C VAL A 90 0.79 -5.64 -30.81
N SER A 91 -0.22 -5.60 -31.69
CA SER A 91 -0.02 -5.87 -33.12
C SER A 91 0.91 -4.83 -33.77
N LYS A 92 1.49 -5.16 -34.92
CA LYS A 92 2.45 -4.28 -35.61
C LYS A 92 1.87 -2.92 -36.03
N ASP A 93 0.56 -2.88 -36.28
CA ASP A 93 -0.18 -1.66 -36.61
C ASP A 93 -0.61 -0.83 -35.40
N GLY A 94 -0.36 -1.35 -34.17
CA GLY A 94 -0.73 -0.68 -32.92
C GLY A 94 -2.23 -0.71 -32.59
N LEU A 95 -3.05 -1.41 -33.37
CA LEU A 95 -4.50 -1.35 -33.23
C LEU A 95 -5.11 -2.48 -32.41
N THR A 96 -4.37 -3.59 -32.19
CA THR A 96 -4.86 -4.73 -31.44
C THR A 96 -3.96 -4.99 -30.23
N TYR A 97 -4.56 -4.99 -29.06
CA TYR A 97 -3.93 -5.33 -27.78
C TYR A 97 -4.47 -6.67 -27.32
N THR A 98 -3.61 -7.63 -27.07
CA THR A 98 -3.96 -8.96 -26.58
C THR A 98 -3.40 -9.14 -25.19
N TYR A 99 -4.27 -9.50 -24.24
CA TYR A 99 -3.89 -9.78 -22.84
C TYR A 99 -4.14 -11.24 -22.52
N LYS A 100 -3.18 -11.89 -21.88
CA LYS A 100 -3.31 -13.27 -21.41
C LYS A 100 -3.61 -13.24 -19.92
N ILE A 101 -4.84 -13.60 -19.55
CA ILE A 101 -5.29 -13.59 -18.16
C ILE A 101 -4.62 -14.74 -17.39
N ARG A 102 -4.09 -14.43 -16.21
CA ARG A 102 -3.50 -15.39 -15.28
C ARG A 102 -4.60 -16.32 -14.76
N LYS A 103 -4.31 -17.63 -14.75
CA LYS A 103 -5.22 -18.62 -14.18
C LYS A 103 -5.17 -18.63 -12.66
N GLY A 104 -6.29 -18.98 -12.02
CA GLY A 104 -6.39 -19.16 -10.57
C GLY A 104 -6.47 -17.88 -9.77
N VAL A 105 -6.60 -16.71 -10.40
CA VAL A 105 -6.95 -15.46 -9.72
C VAL A 105 -8.44 -15.51 -9.40
N LYS A 106 -8.80 -15.13 -8.17
CA LYS A 106 -10.17 -15.28 -7.68
C LYS A 106 -10.72 -13.97 -7.14
N TRP A 107 -12.04 -13.85 -7.20
CA TRP A 107 -12.77 -12.80 -6.52
C TRP A 107 -12.96 -13.15 -5.04
N TYR A 108 -12.75 -12.18 -4.17
CA TYR A 108 -13.01 -12.27 -2.73
C TYR A 108 -13.86 -11.09 -2.29
N ASP A 109 -14.77 -11.34 -1.35
CA ASP A 109 -15.51 -10.25 -0.69
C ASP A 109 -14.80 -9.71 0.54
N ALA A 110 -15.47 -8.79 1.25
CA ALA A 110 -14.94 -8.17 2.46
C ALA A 110 -14.74 -9.15 3.63
N ASP A 111 -15.44 -10.26 3.63
CA ASP A 111 -15.35 -11.32 4.64
C ASP A 111 -14.28 -12.36 4.26
N GLY A 112 -13.70 -12.24 3.06
CA GLY A 112 -12.67 -13.15 2.54
C GLY A 112 -13.26 -14.42 1.91
N GLU A 113 -14.55 -14.42 1.58
CA GLU A 113 -15.20 -15.54 0.89
C GLU A 113 -14.93 -15.49 -0.62
N GLU A 114 -14.68 -16.65 -1.20
CA GLU A 114 -14.37 -16.80 -2.62
C GLU A 114 -15.64 -16.78 -3.49
N HIS A 115 -15.66 -15.92 -4.53
CA HIS A 115 -16.77 -15.76 -5.46
C HIS A 115 -16.47 -16.17 -6.90
N GLY A 116 -15.50 -17.02 -7.10
CA GLY A 116 -15.15 -17.58 -8.40
C GLY A 116 -13.87 -17.01 -9.01
N GLU A 117 -13.52 -17.53 -10.19
CA GLU A 117 -12.26 -17.17 -10.88
C GLU A 117 -12.45 -15.91 -11.74
N VAL A 118 -11.45 -15.04 -11.71
CA VAL A 118 -11.38 -13.87 -12.60
C VAL A 118 -11.14 -14.32 -14.03
N THR A 119 -11.97 -13.86 -14.95
CA THR A 119 -11.95 -14.25 -16.36
C THR A 119 -11.90 -13.05 -17.30
N ALA A 120 -11.64 -13.27 -18.57
CA ALA A 120 -11.72 -12.21 -19.59
C ALA A 120 -13.14 -11.59 -19.70
N HIS A 121 -14.19 -12.34 -19.33
CA HIS A 121 -15.56 -11.82 -19.35
C HIS A 121 -15.79 -10.72 -18.32
N ASP A 122 -15.09 -10.74 -17.18
CA ASP A 122 -15.21 -9.72 -16.14
C ASP A 122 -14.72 -8.38 -16.66
N PHE A 123 -13.60 -8.37 -17.39
CA PHE A 123 -13.07 -7.16 -18.03
C PHE A 123 -13.99 -6.63 -19.13
N VAL A 124 -14.59 -7.53 -19.94
CA VAL A 124 -15.59 -7.13 -20.95
C VAL A 124 -16.82 -6.53 -20.29
N THR A 125 -17.27 -7.09 -19.17
CA THR A 125 -18.41 -6.57 -18.41
C THR A 125 -18.11 -5.19 -17.84
N GLY A 126 -16.97 -5.00 -17.22
CA GLY A 126 -16.54 -3.70 -16.70
C GLY A 126 -16.43 -2.61 -17.79
N LEU A 127 -15.84 -2.96 -18.95
CA LEU A 127 -15.76 -2.03 -20.09
C LEU A 127 -17.14 -1.66 -20.66
N LYS A 128 -18.05 -2.62 -20.74
CA LYS A 128 -19.44 -2.36 -21.16
C LYS A 128 -20.17 -1.46 -20.16
N HIS A 129 -19.96 -1.69 -18.86
CA HIS A 129 -20.53 -0.86 -17.81
C HIS A 129 -20.03 0.57 -17.89
N ALA A 130 -18.70 0.76 -17.99
CA ALA A 130 -18.11 2.09 -18.14
C ALA A 130 -18.56 2.83 -19.42
N ALA A 131 -18.86 2.10 -20.51
CA ALA A 131 -19.31 2.67 -21.79
C ALA A 131 -20.83 2.87 -21.86
N ASP A 132 -21.60 2.41 -20.88
CA ASP A 132 -23.07 2.56 -20.86
C ASP A 132 -23.42 4.01 -20.53
N LYS A 133 -24.21 4.66 -21.40
CA LYS A 133 -24.70 6.02 -21.17
C LYS A 133 -25.53 6.20 -19.90
N LYS A 134 -26.05 5.11 -19.34
CA LYS A 134 -26.82 5.12 -18.07
C LYS A 134 -25.93 5.07 -16.84
N SER A 135 -24.64 4.78 -16.98
CA SER A 135 -23.69 4.67 -15.87
C SER A 135 -23.27 6.02 -15.31
N GLU A 136 -23.79 7.15 -15.85
CA GLU A 136 -23.58 8.53 -15.39
C GLU A 136 -22.12 8.81 -14.94
N THR A 137 -21.22 8.93 -15.91
CA THR A 137 -19.84 9.38 -15.68
C THR A 137 -19.72 10.89 -15.69
#